data_e0401df034c8d98c58f6982955c87219
#
_entry.id   e0401df034c8d98c58f6982955c87219
#
_cell.length_a   1.000
_cell.length_b   1.000
_cell.length_c   1.000
_cell.angle_alpha   90.00
_cell.angle_beta   90.00
_cell.angle_gamma   90.00
#
_symmetry.space_group_name_H-M   'P 1'
#
loop_
_entity.id
_entity.type
_entity.pdbx_description
1 polymer ?
#
loop_
_entity_poly.entity_id
_entity_poly.type
_entity_poly.pdbx_seq_one_letter_code
_entity_poly.pdbx_strand_id
1 'polypeptide(L)'
;ERATGDYMGMLATVINALALQDALEKQGVATRVQSAINMTQIAEPFIRRRAVRHLEKGRVVIFAAGTGNPYFSTDTAAALRANEIGAEVVLKATKVDGIYDKDPKKHADAKRYDQVSYTTALEKQLKVMDAAAFALCMDNKMPIVVFDFFKPHNLRNVVLGKKVGTQVVA
;
A
#
# COMPACT_ATOMS: atom_id res chain seq x y z
N GLU A 1 13.02 -13.66 18.14
CA GLU A 1 13.94 -12.94 17.26
C GLU A 1 13.17 -12.17 16.22
N ARG A 2 13.57 -10.93 15.88
CA ARG A 2 12.84 -10.06 14.96
C ARG A 2 12.71 -10.65 13.56
N ALA A 3 13.80 -11.20 13.02
CA ALA A 3 13.78 -11.78 11.68
C ALA A 3 12.75 -12.92 11.56
N THR A 4 12.67 -13.79 12.58
CA THR A 4 11.67 -14.86 12.64
C THR A 4 10.26 -14.30 12.69
N GLY A 5 10.02 -13.27 13.52
CA GLY A 5 8.72 -12.59 13.57
C GLY A 5 8.32 -11.96 12.23
N ASP A 6 9.27 -11.33 11.54
CA ASP A 6 9.05 -10.74 10.22
C ASP A 6 8.70 -11.82 9.18
N TYR A 7 9.38 -12.98 9.17
CA TYR A 7 9.00 -14.10 8.30
C TYR A 7 7.63 -14.67 8.62
N MET A 8 7.29 -14.81 9.91
CA MET A 8 5.92 -15.20 10.29
C MET A 8 4.87 -14.21 9.78
N GLY A 9 5.14 -12.90 9.89
CA GLY A 9 4.30 -11.86 9.32
C GLY A 9 4.16 -11.95 7.80
N MET A 10 5.26 -12.21 7.08
CA MET A 10 5.23 -12.41 5.63
C MET A 10 4.35 -13.61 5.25
N LEU A 11 4.48 -14.74 5.94
CA LEU A 11 3.64 -15.93 5.71
C LEU A 11 2.17 -15.66 6.01
N ALA A 12 1.87 -14.89 7.06
CA ALA A 12 0.50 -14.47 7.37
C ALA A 12 -0.11 -13.63 6.23
N THR A 13 0.68 -12.77 5.55
CA THR A 13 0.19 -12.04 4.38
C THR A 13 -0.15 -12.95 3.22
N VAL A 14 0.54 -14.09 3.05
CA VAL A 14 0.20 -15.09 2.03
C VAL A 14 -1.15 -15.74 2.32
N ILE A 15 -1.41 -16.11 3.57
CA ILE A 15 -2.73 -16.63 4.00
C ILE A 15 -3.83 -15.62 3.65
N ASN A 16 -3.63 -14.35 4.00
CA ASN A 16 -4.59 -13.29 3.70
C ASN A 16 -4.77 -13.07 2.18
N ALA A 17 -3.68 -13.16 1.41
CA ALA A 17 -3.73 -13.00 -0.04
C ALA A 17 -4.55 -14.12 -0.72
N LEU A 18 -4.41 -15.36 -0.28
CA LEU A 18 -5.19 -16.49 -0.78
C LEU A 18 -6.68 -16.33 -0.44
N ALA A 19 -7.00 -15.91 0.79
CA ALA A 19 -8.38 -15.65 1.19
C ALA A 19 -9.01 -14.51 0.38
N LEU A 20 -8.25 -13.43 0.12
CA LEU A 20 -8.72 -12.33 -0.71
C LEU A 20 -8.87 -12.74 -2.17
N GLN A 21 -7.95 -13.54 -2.72
CA GLN A 21 -8.09 -14.10 -4.07
C GLN A 21 -9.37 -14.91 -4.21
N ASP A 22 -9.61 -15.85 -3.31
CA ASP A 22 -10.83 -16.69 -3.32
C ASP A 22 -12.11 -15.84 -3.27
N ALA A 23 -12.13 -14.83 -2.39
CA ALA A 23 -13.25 -13.91 -2.26
C ALA A 23 -13.51 -13.09 -3.54
N LEU A 24 -12.46 -12.58 -4.19
CA LEU A 24 -12.56 -11.80 -5.42
C LEU A 24 -12.98 -12.69 -6.61
N GLU A 25 -12.41 -13.88 -6.74
CA GLU A 25 -12.74 -14.82 -7.82
C GLU A 25 -14.18 -15.32 -7.71
N LYS A 26 -14.71 -15.52 -6.51
CA LYS A 26 -16.15 -15.80 -6.27
C LYS A 26 -17.06 -14.65 -6.73
N GLN A 27 -16.56 -13.42 -6.80
CA GLN A 27 -17.27 -12.26 -7.35
C GLN A 27 -17.02 -12.06 -8.85
N GLY A 28 -16.37 -13.00 -9.53
CA GLY A 28 -16.06 -12.92 -10.95
C GLY A 28 -14.85 -12.05 -11.30
N VAL A 29 -14.07 -11.63 -10.31
CA VAL A 29 -12.87 -10.79 -10.51
C VAL A 29 -11.64 -11.68 -10.68
N ALA A 30 -11.10 -11.74 -11.90
CA ALA A 30 -9.88 -12.50 -12.17
C ALA A 30 -8.70 -11.96 -11.35
N THR A 31 -8.14 -12.78 -10.46
CA THR A 31 -7.13 -12.38 -9.50
C THR A 31 -5.91 -13.29 -9.55
N ARG A 32 -4.72 -12.76 -9.27
CA ARG A 32 -3.48 -13.54 -9.13
C ARG A 32 -2.73 -13.12 -7.87
N VAL A 33 -2.22 -14.12 -7.14
CA VAL A 33 -1.31 -13.89 -6.01
C VAL A 33 0.13 -14.11 -6.48
N GLN A 34 0.99 -13.12 -6.23
CA GLN A 34 2.42 -13.23 -6.44
C GLN A 34 3.16 -13.03 -5.12
N SER A 35 4.03 -13.99 -4.77
CA SER A 35 4.78 -14.00 -3.52
C SER A 35 6.23 -13.59 -3.73
N ALA A 36 6.74 -12.75 -2.81
CA ALA A 36 8.16 -12.41 -2.75
C ALA A 36 9.02 -13.55 -2.18
N ILE A 37 8.41 -14.48 -1.43
CA ILE A 37 9.05 -15.73 -0.99
C ILE A 37 8.61 -16.83 -1.96
N ASN A 38 9.59 -17.63 -2.41
CA ASN A 38 9.32 -18.68 -3.39
C ASN A 38 8.49 -19.82 -2.75
N MET A 39 7.29 -20.02 -3.27
CA MET A 39 6.35 -21.08 -2.84
C MET A 39 5.43 -21.49 -4.00
N THR A 40 6.01 -21.95 -5.06
CA THR A 40 5.36 -22.17 -6.37
C THR A 40 4.14 -23.08 -6.35
N GLN A 41 4.00 -23.94 -5.35
CA GLN A 41 2.80 -24.80 -5.16
C GLN A 41 1.57 -24.01 -4.68
N ILE A 42 1.76 -22.79 -4.15
CA ILE A 42 0.70 -22.01 -3.50
C ILE A 42 0.42 -20.71 -4.26
N ALA A 43 1.50 -19.99 -4.65
CA ALA A 43 1.42 -18.70 -5.30
C ALA A 43 2.50 -18.56 -6.37
N GLU A 44 2.25 -17.72 -7.37
CA GLU A 44 3.28 -17.41 -8.36
C GLU A 44 4.45 -16.69 -7.70
N PRO A 45 5.72 -16.97 -8.09
CA PRO A 45 6.83 -16.11 -7.69
C PRO A 45 6.65 -14.73 -8.29
N PHE A 46 6.99 -13.67 -7.51
CA PHE A 46 6.97 -12.31 -8.03
C PHE A 46 7.97 -12.17 -9.17
N ILE A 47 7.48 -11.85 -10.34
CA ILE A 47 8.27 -11.45 -11.51
C ILE A 47 7.59 -10.22 -12.10
N ARG A 48 8.29 -9.07 -12.11
CA ARG A 48 7.76 -7.78 -12.56
C ARG A 48 7.01 -7.87 -13.89
N ARG A 49 7.61 -8.48 -14.92
CA ARG A 49 6.97 -8.60 -16.25
C ARG A 49 5.69 -9.42 -16.22
N ARG A 50 5.61 -10.44 -15.35
CA ARG A 50 4.42 -11.24 -15.18
C ARG A 50 3.32 -10.46 -14.46
N ALA A 51 3.66 -9.68 -13.43
CA ALA A 51 2.74 -8.79 -12.75
C ALA A 51 2.11 -7.77 -13.73
N VAL A 52 2.96 -7.06 -14.49
CA VAL A 52 2.51 -6.12 -15.51
C VAL A 52 1.59 -6.80 -16.53
N ARG A 53 1.95 -8.01 -17.01
CA ARG A 53 1.11 -8.76 -17.95
C ARG A 53 -0.24 -9.17 -17.38
N HIS A 54 -0.32 -9.43 -16.08
CA HIS A 54 -1.62 -9.67 -15.43
C HIS A 54 -2.47 -8.40 -15.39
N LEU A 55 -1.87 -7.26 -15.03
CA LEU A 55 -2.55 -5.95 -15.00
C LEU A 55 -3.05 -5.54 -16.39
N GLU A 56 -2.24 -5.71 -17.45
CA GLU A 56 -2.64 -5.46 -18.84
C GLU A 56 -3.85 -6.32 -19.27
N LYS A 57 -4.03 -7.49 -18.68
CA LYS A 57 -5.19 -8.36 -18.91
C LYS A 57 -6.39 -8.02 -18.02
N GLY A 58 -6.37 -6.89 -17.32
CA GLY A 58 -7.44 -6.45 -16.42
C GLY A 58 -7.60 -7.32 -15.16
N ARG A 59 -6.55 -8.02 -14.73
CA ARG A 59 -6.56 -8.84 -13.52
C ARG A 59 -6.15 -8.01 -12.30
N VAL A 60 -6.71 -8.34 -11.16
CA VAL A 60 -6.17 -7.89 -9.87
C VAL A 60 -4.93 -8.72 -9.53
N VAL A 61 -3.86 -8.07 -9.09
CA VAL A 61 -2.64 -8.74 -8.62
C VAL A 61 -2.46 -8.43 -7.14
N ILE A 62 -2.35 -9.48 -6.33
CA ILE A 62 -2.10 -9.37 -4.89
C ILE A 62 -0.62 -9.73 -4.66
N PHE A 63 0.15 -8.79 -4.14
CA PHE A 63 1.54 -9.02 -3.77
C PHE A 63 1.62 -9.47 -2.32
N ALA A 64 2.07 -10.69 -2.10
CA ALA A 64 2.21 -11.32 -0.79
C ALA A 64 3.67 -11.44 -0.35
N ALA A 65 3.90 -11.70 0.92
CA ALA A 65 5.20 -11.83 1.56
C ALA A 65 6.05 -10.54 1.52
N GLY A 66 5.41 -9.37 1.40
CA GLY A 66 6.10 -8.08 1.50
C GLY A 66 7.24 -7.90 0.49
N THR A 67 8.44 -7.58 0.98
CA THR A 67 9.67 -7.53 0.17
C THR A 67 10.37 -8.89 0.05
N GLY A 68 9.96 -9.88 0.83
CA GLY A 68 10.68 -11.16 0.99
C GLY A 68 11.86 -11.08 1.96
N ASN A 69 12.14 -9.90 2.52
CA ASN A 69 13.28 -9.66 3.40
C ASN A 69 12.80 -9.13 4.76
N PRO A 70 13.35 -9.65 5.89
CA PRO A 70 13.12 -9.07 7.21
C PRO A 70 13.51 -7.60 7.28
N TYR A 71 13.07 -6.90 8.32
CA TYR A 71 13.35 -5.50 8.63
C TYR A 71 12.66 -4.45 7.76
N PHE A 72 12.02 -4.83 6.66
CA PHE A 72 11.20 -3.94 5.84
C PHE A 72 9.72 -4.03 6.21
N SER A 73 9.04 -2.90 6.17
CA SER A 73 7.61 -2.81 6.44
C SER A 73 6.77 -3.17 5.21
N THR A 74 5.45 -3.32 5.43
CA THR A 74 4.48 -3.43 4.33
C THR A 74 4.37 -2.12 3.53
N ASP A 75 4.61 -0.96 4.15
CA ASP A 75 4.66 0.33 3.45
C ASP A 75 5.81 0.33 2.43
N THR A 76 7.01 -0.12 2.84
CA THR A 76 8.16 -0.27 1.93
C THR A 76 7.86 -1.24 0.79
N ALA A 77 7.21 -2.37 1.08
CA ALA A 77 6.81 -3.32 0.05
C ALA A 77 5.82 -2.70 -0.95
N ALA A 78 4.83 -1.94 -0.47
CA ALA A 78 3.85 -1.26 -1.33
C ALA A 78 4.52 -0.22 -2.23
N ALA A 79 5.40 0.63 -1.69
CA ALA A 79 6.15 1.62 -2.45
C ALA A 79 7.04 0.96 -3.53
N LEU A 80 7.74 -0.14 -3.18
CA LEU A 80 8.58 -0.88 -4.11
C LEU A 80 7.75 -1.48 -5.26
N ARG A 81 6.67 -2.20 -4.94
CA ARG A 81 5.81 -2.82 -5.96
C ARG A 81 5.16 -1.79 -6.85
N ALA A 82 4.67 -0.67 -6.30
CA ALA A 82 4.07 0.40 -7.08
C ALA A 82 5.05 0.94 -8.13
N ASN A 83 6.30 1.22 -7.75
CA ASN A 83 7.33 1.67 -8.69
C ASN A 83 7.67 0.61 -9.74
N GLU A 84 7.83 -0.66 -9.33
CA GLU A 84 8.19 -1.75 -10.24
C GLU A 84 7.14 -2.00 -11.33
N ILE A 85 5.86 -1.86 -11.00
CA ILE A 85 4.76 -2.08 -11.97
C ILE A 85 4.33 -0.81 -12.70
N GLY A 86 4.90 0.34 -12.37
CA GLY A 86 4.52 1.65 -12.95
C GLY A 86 3.12 2.10 -12.52
N ALA A 87 2.77 1.91 -11.24
CA ALA A 87 1.49 2.39 -10.72
C ALA A 87 1.43 3.92 -10.74
N GLU A 88 0.24 4.46 -10.90
CA GLU A 88 -0.01 5.91 -10.94
C GLU A 88 -0.09 6.52 -9.53
N VAL A 89 -0.39 5.72 -8.52
CA VAL A 89 -0.60 6.17 -7.13
C VAL A 89 -0.47 5.00 -6.15
N VAL A 90 -0.02 5.29 -4.93
CA VAL A 90 -0.11 4.39 -3.78
C VAL A 90 -1.28 4.80 -2.91
N LEU A 91 -2.24 3.93 -2.72
CA LEU A 91 -3.39 4.13 -1.83
C LEU A 91 -3.08 3.49 -0.47
N LYS A 92 -2.83 4.30 0.54
CA LYS A 92 -2.60 3.84 1.91
C LYS A 92 -3.92 3.80 2.68
N ALA A 93 -4.51 2.63 2.73
CA ALA A 93 -5.73 2.34 3.49
C ALA A 93 -5.41 2.19 5.00
N THR A 94 -5.96 3.05 5.84
CA THR A 94 -5.63 3.15 7.27
C THR A 94 -6.88 3.24 8.15
N LYS A 95 -6.67 3.41 9.46
CA LYS A 95 -7.72 3.71 10.46
C LYS A 95 -7.87 5.22 10.72
N VAL A 96 -7.14 6.06 9.97
CA VAL A 96 -7.19 7.51 10.08
C VAL A 96 -7.62 8.11 8.75
N ASP A 97 -8.34 9.22 8.80
CA ASP A 97 -8.97 9.83 7.64
C ASP A 97 -8.06 10.77 6.84
N GLY A 98 -6.78 10.82 7.18
CA GLY A 98 -5.77 11.60 6.46
C GLY A 98 -4.60 12.00 7.34
N ILE A 99 -3.82 12.97 6.86
CA ILE A 99 -2.64 13.53 7.53
C ILE A 99 -3.02 14.86 8.15
N TYR A 100 -2.62 15.08 9.40
CA TYR A 100 -2.91 16.27 10.18
C TYR A 100 -1.64 17.05 10.50
N ASP A 101 -1.79 18.35 10.76
CA ASP A 101 -0.70 19.21 11.21
C ASP A 101 -0.18 18.85 12.60
N LYS A 102 -1.01 18.19 13.42
CA LYS A 102 -0.71 17.67 14.76
C LYS A 102 -1.64 16.51 15.09
N ASP A 103 -1.35 15.79 16.15
CA ASP A 103 -2.13 14.61 16.55
C ASP A 103 -3.59 15.00 16.91
N PRO A 104 -4.60 14.61 16.12
CA PRO A 104 -6.00 14.96 16.35
C PRO A 104 -6.58 14.33 17.62
N LYS A 105 -5.92 13.29 18.18
CA LYS A 105 -6.34 12.69 19.46
C LYS A 105 -5.93 13.53 20.67
N LYS A 106 -4.91 14.37 20.51
CA LYS A 106 -4.36 15.24 21.55
C LYS A 106 -4.79 16.69 21.40
N HIS A 107 -5.14 17.09 20.20
CA HIS A 107 -5.42 18.49 19.84
C HIS A 107 -6.73 18.57 19.07
N ALA A 108 -7.77 19.09 19.72
CA ALA A 108 -9.10 19.25 19.10
C ALA A 108 -9.12 20.24 17.92
N ASP A 109 -8.11 21.13 17.85
CA ASP A 109 -7.91 22.12 16.79
C ASP A 109 -6.97 21.63 15.67
N ALA A 110 -6.62 20.32 15.64
CA ALA A 110 -5.81 19.72 14.58
C ALA A 110 -6.53 19.85 13.23
N LYS A 111 -5.78 20.29 12.22
CA LYS A 111 -6.31 20.49 10.87
C LYS A 111 -5.77 19.41 9.94
N ARG A 112 -6.66 18.74 9.24
CA ARG A 112 -6.30 17.78 8.21
C ARG A 112 -5.86 18.51 6.95
N TYR A 113 -4.83 18.01 6.30
CA TYR A 113 -4.44 18.42 4.96
C TYR A 113 -5.30 17.73 3.91
N ASP A 114 -5.79 18.45 2.92
CA ASP A 114 -6.34 17.85 1.70
C ASP A 114 -5.21 17.39 0.80
N GLN A 115 -4.14 18.19 0.71
CA GLN A 115 -2.93 17.91 -0.03
C GLN A 115 -1.71 18.46 0.70
N VAL A 116 -0.59 17.76 0.62
CA VAL A 116 0.70 18.16 1.19
C VAL A 116 1.84 17.72 0.27
N SER A 117 2.89 18.55 0.14
CA SER A 117 4.08 18.14 -0.61
C SER A 117 4.97 17.23 0.24
N TYR A 118 5.81 16.42 -0.42
CA TYR A 118 6.82 15.61 0.25
C TYR A 118 7.75 16.47 1.12
N THR A 119 8.19 17.62 0.61
CA THR A 119 9.05 18.55 1.33
C THR A 119 8.38 19.06 2.61
N THR A 120 7.14 19.53 2.51
CA THR A 120 6.38 20.00 3.69
C THR A 120 6.15 18.86 4.71
N ALA A 121 5.90 17.64 4.24
CA ALA A 121 5.72 16.50 5.12
C ALA A 121 7.01 16.17 5.90
N LEU A 122 8.18 16.27 5.25
CA LEU A 122 9.49 16.11 5.91
C LEU A 122 9.77 17.24 6.89
N GLU A 123 9.65 18.50 6.49
CA GLU A 123 9.90 19.68 7.33
C GLU A 123 9.06 19.68 8.60
N LYS A 124 7.79 19.27 8.48
CA LYS A 124 6.85 19.19 9.60
C LYS A 124 6.86 17.84 10.32
N GLN A 125 7.73 16.91 9.92
CA GLN A 125 7.84 15.55 10.48
C GLN A 125 6.50 14.81 10.54
N LEU A 126 5.67 14.97 9.51
CA LEU A 126 4.36 14.34 9.43
C LEU A 126 4.50 12.82 9.24
N LYS A 127 3.75 12.05 10.01
CA LYS A 127 3.76 10.58 9.89
C LYS A 127 2.85 10.13 8.76
N VAL A 128 3.43 9.90 7.58
CA VAL A 128 2.74 9.36 6.40
C VAL A 128 2.89 7.83 6.33
N MET A 129 4.13 7.38 6.30
CA MET A 129 4.56 5.97 6.26
C MET A 129 5.96 5.85 6.85
N ASP A 130 6.57 4.67 6.85
CA ASP A 130 7.95 4.55 7.30
C ASP A 130 8.92 5.31 6.37
N ALA A 131 10.10 5.66 6.90
CA ALA A 131 11.05 6.53 6.21
C ALA A 131 11.54 5.95 4.87
N ALA A 132 11.75 4.63 4.78
CA ALA A 132 12.23 3.98 3.57
C ALA A 132 11.16 4.03 2.46
N ALA A 133 9.91 3.72 2.80
CA ALA A 133 8.78 3.81 1.88
C ALA A 133 8.56 5.25 1.40
N PHE A 134 8.63 6.21 2.33
CA PHE A 134 8.44 7.62 2.02
C PHE A 134 9.51 8.14 1.07
N ALA A 135 10.79 7.85 1.34
CA ALA A 135 11.91 8.24 0.48
C ALA A 135 11.76 7.63 -0.92
N LEU A 136 11.42 6.33 -1.00
CA LEU A 136 11.24 5.66 -2.29
C LEU A 136 10.11 6.27 -3.14
N CYS A 137 8.99 6.64 -2.51
CA CYS A 137 7.91 7.33 -3.20
C CYS A 137 8.30 8.75 -3.61
N MET A 138 8.99 9.50 -2.75
CA MET A 138 9.45 10.86 -3.02
C MET A 138 10.42 10.89 -4.21
N ASP A 139 11.45 10.05 -4.21
CA ASP A 139 12.48 10.00 -5.25
C ASP A 139 11.89 9.66 -6.63
N ASN A 140 10.84 8.85 -6.64
CA ASN A 140 10.14 8.45 -7.87
C ASN A 140 8.89 9.30 -8.18
N LYS A 141 8.64 10.37 -7.41
CA LYS A 141 7.47 11.25 -7.55
C LYS A 141 6.13 10.51 -7.55
N MET A 142 6.07 9.39 -6.83
CA MET A 142 4.90 8.52 -6.73
C MET A 142 3.86 9.16 -5.80
N PRO A 143 2.67 9.57 -6.27
CA PRO A 143 1.66 10.13 -5.39
C PRO A 143 1.19 9.12 -4.33
N ILE A 144 0.89 9.60 -3.11
CA ILE A 144 0.32 8.76 -2.05
C ILE A 144 -1.01 9.37 -1.63
N VAL A 145 -2.05 8.55 -1.46
CA VAL A 145 -3.31 8.97 -0.84
C VAL A 145 -3.51 8.19 0.45
N VAL A 146 -3.57 8.90 1.57
CA VAL A 146 -3.85 8.34 2.90
C VAL A 146 -5.31 8.55 3.23
N PHE A 147 -6.06 7.49 3.49
CA PHE A 147 -7.49 7.57 3.75
C PHE A 147 -7.99 6.53 4.76
N ASP A 148 -9.15 6.80 5.37
CA ASP A 148 -9.81 5.85 6.26
C ASP A 148 -10.51 4.76 5.44
N PHE A 149 -10.00 3.53 5.57
CA PHE A 149 -10.56 2.36 4.90
C PHE A 149 -11.93 1.94 5.47
N PHE A 150 -12.18 2.16 6.75
CA PHE A 150 -13.38 1.70 7.43
C PHE A 150 -14.59 2.60 7.22
N LYS A 151 -14.37 3.82 6.72
CA LYS A 151 -15.48 4.69 6.36
C LYS A 151 -16.18 4.17 5.10
N PRO A 152 -17.51 3.95 5.14
CA PRO A 152 -18.25 3.40 4.01
C PRO A 152 -17.98 4.14 2.70
N HIS A 153 -17.76 3.38 1.64
CA HIS A 153 -17.51 3.84 0.27
C HIS A 153 -16.19 4.58 0.03
N ASN A 154 -15.33 4.80 1.04
CA ASN A 154 -14.09 5.54 0.85
C ASN A 154 -13.15 4.87 -0.17
N LEU A 155 -12.96 3.55 -0.12
CA LEU A 155 -12.15 2.85 -1.11
C LEU A 155 -12.69 3.06 -2.53
N ARG A 156 -14.00 2.92 -2.73
CA ARG A 156 -14.64 3.18 -4.03
C ARG A 156 -14.45 4.63 -4.46
N ASN A 157 -14.64 5.57 -3.54
CA ASN A 157 -14.53 6.99 -3.84
C ASN A 157 -13.10 7.39 -4.25
N VAL A 158 -12.07 6.91 -3.55
CA VAL A 158 -10.67 7.23 -3.89
C VAL A 158 -10.28 6.63 -5.24
N VAL A 159 -10.69 5.40 -5.54
CA VAL A 159 -10.44 4.76 -6.84
C VAL A 159 -11.13 5.50 -7.99
N LEU A 160 -12.30 6.09 -7.74
CA LEU A 160 -13.02 6.93 -8.70
C LEU A 160 -12.49 8.38 -8.78
N GLY A 161 -11.35 8.69 -8.16
CA GLY A 161 -10.72 10.01 -8.20
C GLY A 161 -11.39 11.09 -7.36
N LYS A 162 -12.32 10.73 -6.48
CA LYS A 162 -12.94 11.70 -5.56
C LYS A 162 -11.93 12.10 -4.48
N LYS A 163 -12.03 13.35 -4.02
CA LYS A 163 -11.20 13.85 -2.92
C LYS A 163 -11.55 13.16 -1.61
N VAL A 164 -10.74 12.20 -1.21
CA VAL A 164 -10.87 11.44 0.04
C VAL A 164 -9.51 11.40 0.72
N GLY A 165 -9.49 11.72 2.01
CA GLY A 165 -8.24 11.66 2.78
C GLY A 165 -7.27 12.81 2.48
N THR A 166 -5.97 12.52 2.52
CA THR A 166 -4.89 13.46 2.20
C THR A 166 -4.04 12.92 1.07
N GLN A 167 -3.76 13.76 0.08
CA GLN A 167 -2.85 13.44 -1.01
C GLN A 167 -1.45 13.99 -0.72
N VAL A 168 -0.41 13.15 -0.87
CA VAL A 168 1.00 13.55 -0.83
C VAL A 168 1.54 13.56 -2.25
N VAL A 169 2.15 14.67 -2.65
CA VAL A 169 2.64 14.90 -4.02
C VAL A 169 4.04 15.52 -4.04
N ALA A 170 4.68 15.52 -5.19
CA ALA A 170 5.97 16.19 -5.40
C ALA A 170 5.84 17.72 -5.34
#